data_b357149fa7b3fd21a9fe2be599b8c8e5
#
_entry.id   b357149fa7b3fd21a9fe2be599b8c8e5
#
_cell.length_a   1.000
_cell.length_b   1.000
_cell.length_c   1.000
_cell.angle_alpha   90.00
_cell.angle_beta   90.00
_cell.angle_gamma   90.00
#
_symmetry.space_group_name_H-M   'P 1'
#
loop_
_entity.id
_entity.type
_entity.pdbx_description
1 polymer ?
#
loop_
_entity_poly.entity_id
_entity_poly.type
_entity_poly.pdbx_seq_one_letter_code
_entity_poly.pdbx_strand_id
1 'polypeptide(L)'
;MSQQEPILGAEDHELWDQWCQVARVHSRTRLHQRKVDGAKRLVDEALSTAQPWTIAWSGGKDSTVLTHLINVTMGRAVPAFAHKDDLDFPESEPYIRRCAEAWGVSVRIVRPPISPREWMRENAAKHAHFGGLLDMHSRTSEIARAAWWDTIDAETHAFEGYFDGLCSHESRARRLNRALRGNLYRKSHRTRGEIWVAHPLHDWSPHDVYGYAVANGVELLPLYKCVALLHREEPWRLREEWWVPGAMGAIHGQYAWLRRYYPSLWRQLREWLPEITQRS
;
A
#
# COMPACT_ATOMS: atom_id res chain seq x y z
N MET A 1 19.91 -9.68 10.14
CA MET A 1 19.70 -8.21 10.08
C MET A 1 18.53 -7.92 11.00
N SER A 2 18.72 -7.10 12.06
CA SER A 2 17.66 -6.79 13.01
C SER A 2 16.55 -6.05 12.25
N GLN A 3 15.30 -6.53 12.37
CA GLN A 3 14.10 -5.85 11.90
C GLN A 3 14.10 -4.46 12.56
N GLN A 4 14.21 -3.41 11.75
CA GLN A 4 14.19 -2.06 12.28
C GLN A 4 12.76 -1.53 12.18
N GLU A 5 12.06 -1.65 13.28
CA GLU A 5 10.80 -0.95 13.49
C GLU A 5 11.05 0.56 13.65
N PRO A 6 10.06 1.40 13.38
CA PRO A 6 10.18 2.84 13.55
C PRO A 6 10.42 3.20 15.03
N ILE A 7 11.18 4.26 15.24
CA ILE A 7 11.41 4.80 16.60
C ILE A 7 10.28 5.78 16.95
N LEU A 8 9.33 5.32 17.77
CA LEU A 8 8.20 6.12 18.23
C LEU A 8 8.53 6.91 19.49
N GLY A 9 8.06 8.15 19.57
CA GLY A 9 8.10 8.98 20.76
C GLY A 9 6.77 8.98 21.52
N ALA A 10 6.76 9.57 22.73
CA ALA A 10 5.53 9.69 23.54
C ALA A 10 4.40 10.43 22.79
N GLU A 11 4.74 11.48 22.05
CA GLU A 11 3.79 12.24 21.25
C GLU A 11 3.13 11.38 20.14
N ASP A 12 3.87 10.46 19.52
CA ASP A 12 3.32 9.54 18.52
C ASP A 12 2.26 8.63 19.15
N HIS A 13 2.54 8.10 20.33
CA HIS A 13 1.58 7.24 21.05
C HIS A 13 0.32 8.01 21.44
N GLU A 14 0.46 9.23 21.97
CA GLU A 14 -0.67 10.06 22.38
C GLU A 14 -1.56 10.42 21.17
N LEU A 15 -0.97 10.88 20.06
CA LEU A 15 -1.69 11.21 18.84
C LEU A 15 -2.34 9.97 18.20
N TRP A 16 -1.66 8.84 18.21
CA TRP A 16 -2.22 7.59 17.71
C TRP A 16 -3.44 7.15 18.52
N ASP A 17 -3.37 7.25 19.85
CA ASP A 17 -4.50 6.91 20.71
C ASP A 17 -5.71 7.83 20.49
N GLN A 18 -5.48 9.12 20.29
CA GLN A 18 -6.53 10.07 19.90
C GLN A 18 -7.17 9.68 18.57
N TRP A 19 -6.37 9.30 17.56
CA TRP A 19 -6.85 8.82 16.28
C TRP A 19 -7.67 7.54 16.41
N CYS A 20 -7.23 6.60 17.21
CA CYS A 20 -7.96 5.37 17.49
C CYS A 20 -9.33 5.64 18.16
N GLN A 21 -9.42 6.66 19.02
CA GLN A 21 -10.69 7.06 19.62
C GLN A 21 -11.66 7.62 18.56
N VAL A 22 -11.20 8.53 17.70
CA VAL A 22 -11.99 9.08 16.58
C VAL A 22 -12.45 7.96 15.65
N ALA A 23 -11.54 7.06 15.26
CA ALA A 23 -11.83 5.93 14.41
C ALA A 23 -12.90 4.99 15.03
N ARG A 24 -12.82 4.75 16.34
CA ARG A 24 -13.79 3.93 17.09
C ARG A 24 -15.20 4.57 17.09
N VAL A 25 -15.29 5.90 17.23
CA VAL A 25 -16.57 6.60 17.14
C VAL A 25 -17.11 6.53 15.71
N HIS A 26 -16.25 6.79 14.71
CA HIS A 26 -16.64 6.73 13.30
C HIS A 26 -17.16 5.34 12.89
N SER A 27 -16.52 4.27 13.35
CA SER A 27 -16.92 2.89 13.02
C SER A 27 -18.36 2.53 13.44
N ARG A 28 -18.92 3.24 14.43
CA ARG A 28 -20.29 3.03 14.91
C ARG A 28 -21.34 3.78 14.11
N THR A 29 -20.93 4.61 13.15
CA THR A 29 -21.87 5.39 12.35
C THR A 29 -22.60 4.51 11.33
N ARG A 30 -23.87 4.83 11.07
CA ARG A 30 -24.66 4.13 10.03
C ARG A 30 -24.03 4.26 8.64
N LEU A 31 -23.33 5.36 8.37
CA LEU A 31 -22.65 5.57 7.09
C LEU A 31 -21.50 4.58 6.93
N HIS A 32 -20.66 4.43 7.95
CA HIS A 32 -19.57 3.45 7.94
C HIS A 32 -20.09 2.03 7.75
N GLN A 33 -21.13 1.64 8.50
CA GLN A 33 -21.72 0.30 8.37
C GLN A 33 -22.25 0.01 6.95
N ARG A 34 -22.94 0.98 6.33
CA ARG A 34 -23.40 0.86 4.95
C ARG A 34 -22.27 0.66 3.95
N LYS A 35 -21.11 1.32 4.17
CA LYS A 35 -19.93 1.14 3.32
C LYS A 35 -19.30 -0.25 3.50
N VAL A 36 -19.22 -0.74 4.74
CA VAL A 36 -18.77 -2.12 5.01
C VAL A 36 -19.68 -3.13 4.30
N ASP A 37 -20.99 -2.97 4.41
CA ASP A 37 -21.96 -3.86 3.74
C ASP A 37 -21.88 -3.72 2.22
N GLY A 38 -21.62 -2.52 1.69
CA GLY A 38 -21.38 -2.27 0.27
C GLY A 38 -20.14 -3.00 -0.24
N ALA A 39 -19.04 -2.93 0.51
CA ALA A 39 -17.83 -3.65 0.19
C ALA A 39 -18.03 -5.16 0.16
N LYS A 40 -18.72 -5.72 1.16
CA LYS A 40 -19.06 -7.15 1.21
C LYS A 40 -19.88 -7.59 -0.01
N ARG A 41 -20.92 -6.83 -0.36
CA ARG A 41 -21.74 -7.14 -1.55
C ARG A 41 -20.92 -7.14 -2.83
N LEU A 42 -20.01 -6.17 -3.00
CA LEU A 42 -19.14 -6.13 -4.18
C LEU A 42 -18.18 -7.32 -4.24
N VAL A 43 -17.66 -7.76 -3.09
CA VAL A 43 -16.84 -8.98 -3.01
C VAL A 43 -17.63 -10.20 -3.45
N ASP A 44 -18.86 -10.39 -2.93
CA ASP A 44 -19.72 -11.53 -3.29
C ASP A 44 -20.11 -11.48 -4.78
N GLU A 45 -20.41 -10.30 -5.32
CA GLU A 45 -20.67 -10.08 -6.75
C GLU A 45 -19.45 -10.49 -7.58
N ALA A 46 -18.26 -10.01 -7.22
CA ALA A 46 -17.02 -10.35 -7.91
C ALA A 46 -16.76 -11.85 -7.91
N LEU A 47 -16.85 -12.50 -6.75
CA LEU A 47 -16.63 -13.93 -6.61
C LEU A 47 -17.65 -14.78 -7.39
N SER A 48 -18.79 -14.22 -7.78
CA SER A 48 -19.79 -14.88 -8.63
C SER A 48 -19.50 -14.80 -10.12
N THR A 49 -18.61 -13.90 -10.56
CA THR A 49 -18.34 -13.67 -11.99
C THR A 49 -17.38 -14.67 -12.60
N ALA A 50 -16.33 -15.01 -11.89
CA ALA A 50 -15.25 -15.90 -12.34
C ALA A 50 -14.48 -16.45 -11.13
N GLN A 51 -13.67 -17.48 -11.35
CA GLN A 51 -12.72 -18.04 -10.38
C GLN A 51 -11.48 -18.53 -11.14
N PRO A 52 -10.28 -18.47 -10.57
CA PRO A 52 -9.96 -17.99 -9.20
C PRO A 52 -9.74 -16.48 -9.12
N TRP A 53 -9.97 -15.92 -7.93
CA TRP A 53 -9.61 -14.55 -7.57
C TRP A 53 -8.39 -14.50 -6.66
N THR A 54 -7.70 -13.37 -6.63
CA THR A 54 -6.59 -13.08 -5.72
C THR A 54 -6.71 -11.67 -5.14
N ILE A 55 -5.96 -11.38 -4.08
CA ILE A 55 -5.92 -10.04 -3.47
C ILE A 55 -4.52 -9.45 -3.69
N ALA A 56 -4.46 -8.23 -4.23
CA ALA A 56 -3.23 -7.44 -4.26
C ALA A 56 -3.00 -6.82 -2.87
N TRP A 57 -2.14 -7.43 -2.09
CA TRP A 57 -1.88 -7.04 -0.70
C TRP A 57 -0.50 -6.42 -0.56
N SER A 58 -0.40 -5.10 -0.58
CA SER A 58 0.89 -4.40 -0.43
C SER A 58 1.41 -4.39 1.02
N GLY A 59 0.55 -4.60 2.01
CA GLY A 59 0.82 -4.35 3.43
C GLY A 59 0.35 -2.96 3.89
N GLY A 60 0.01 -2.09 2.95
CA GLY A 60 -0.60 -0.80 3.26
C GLY A 60 -1.96 -0.94 3.95
N LYS A 61 -2.40 0.09 4.69
CA LYS A 61 -3.63 0.07 5.50
C LYS A 61 -4.87 -0.39 4.73
N ASP A 62 -5.03 0.10 3.49
CA ASP A 62 -6.21 -0.18 2.68
C ASP A 62 -6.24 -1.63 2.21
N SER A 63 -5.14 -2.13 1.65
CA SER A 63 -5.02 -3.52 1.21
C SER A 63 -5.07 -4.52 2.37
N THR A 64 -4.57 -4.14 3.54
CA THR A 64 -4.65 -4.96 4.75
C THR A 64 -6.08 -5.08 5.27
N VAL A 65 -6.80 -3.95 5.34
CA VAL A 65 -8.22 -3.93 5.71
C VAL A 65 -9.05 -4.75 4.72
N LEU A 66 -8.78 -4.63 3.42
CA LEU A 66 -9.46 -5.42 2.40
C LEU A 66 -9.20 -6.92 2.57
N THR A 67 -7.94 -7.32 2.79
CA THR A 67 -7.57 -8.73 3.01
C THR A 67 -8.27 -9.31 4.23
N HIS A 68 -8.30 -8.55 5.34
CA HIS A 68 -9.01 -8.95 6.56
C HIS A 68 -10.53 -9.02 6.33
N LEU A 69 -11.13 -8.04 5.64
CA LEU A 69 -12.56 -8.04 5.33
C LEU A 69 -12.96 -9.32 4.55
N ILE A 70 -12.22 -9.65 3.50
CA ILE A 70 -12.53 -10.81 2.65
C ILE A 70 -12.30 -12.12 3.40
N ASN A 71 -11.12 -12.30 3.98
CA ASN A 71 -10.73 -13.61 4.51
C ASN A 71 -11.23 -13.86 5.95
N VAL A 72 -11.19 -12.83 6.82
CA VAL A 72 -11.57 -13.01 8.23
C VAL A 72 -13.04 -12.69 8.44
N THR A 73 -13.48 -11.48 8.05
CA THR A 73 -14.87 -11.06 8.34
C THR A 73 -15.90 -11.80 7.50
N MET A 74 -15.59 -12.05 6.22
CA MET A 74 -16.50 -12.78 5.31
C MET A 74 -16.19 -14.28 5.24
N GLY A 75 -15.08 -14.74 5.78
CA GLY A 75 -14.66 -16.14 5.75
C GLY A 75 -14.40 -16.67 4.33
N ARG A 76 -14.00 -15.81 3.40
CA ARG A 76 -13.68 -16.22 2.03
C ARG A 76 -12.19 -16.60 1.95
N ALA A 77 -11.87 -17.78 1.48
CA ALA A 77 -10.48 -18.26 1.36
C ALA A 77 -9.83 -17.75 0.06
N VAL A 78 -9.72 -16.45 -0.09
CA VAL A 78 -9.10 -15.83 -1.27
C VAL A 78 -7.60 -15.64 -1.03
N PRO A 79 -6.73 -16.26 -1.86
CA PRO A 79 -5.28 -16.09 -1.73
C PRO A 79 -4.87 -14.66 -2.05
N ALA A 80 -3.70 -14.25 -1.52
CA ALA A 80 -3.14 -12.94 -1.78
C ALA A 80 -1.74 -13.04 -2.41
N PHE A 81 -1.36 -12.00 -3.14
CA PHE A 81 0.04 -11.78 -3.48
C PHE A 81 0.50 -10.41 -2.96
N ALA A 82 1.76 -10.35 -2.56
CA ALA A 82 2.41 -9.14 -2.11
C ALA A 82 3.68 -8.91 -2.92
N HIS A 83 3.71 -7.80 -3.64
CA HIS A 83 4.95 -7.36 -4.25
C HIS A 83 5.85 -6.73 -3.17
N LYS A 84 7.09 -7.19 -3.12
CA LYS A 84 8.09 -6.68 -2.17
C LYS A 84 9.44 -6.50 -2.87
N ASP A 85 10.06 -5.37 -2.61
CA ASP A 85 11.40 -5.07 -3.12
C ASP A 85 12.31 -4.49 -2.02
N ASP A 86 13.52 -4.11 -2.40
CA ASP A 86 14.53 -3.60 -1.47
C ASP A 86 14.33 -2.13 -1.06
N LEU A 87 13.23 -1.54 -1.48
CA LEU A 87 12.84 -0.17 -1.17
C LEU A 87 11.63 -0.10 -0.25
N ASP A 88 11.01 -1.24 0.04
CA ASP A 88 9.97 -1.35 1.05
C ASP A 88 10.52 -1.09 2.46
N PHE A 89 9.64 -0.68 3.35
CA PHE A 89 9.99 -0.62 4.77
C PHE A 89 10.38 -2.00 5.29
N PRO A 90 11.45 -2.11 6.11
CA PRO A 90 11.99 -3.39 6.54
C PRO A 90 10.97 -4.30 7.25
N GLU A 91 10.02 -3.69 7.95
CA GLU A 91 8.97 -4.40 8.69
C GLU A 91 7.80 -4.86 7.81
N SER A 92 7.69 -4.40 6.56
CA SER A 92 6.52 -4.62 5.72
C SER A 92 6.29 -6.11 5.40
N GLU A 93 7.29 -6.82 4.90
CA GLU A 93 7.14 -8.24 4.60
C GLU A 93 6.94 -9.11 5.86
N PRO A 94 7.73 -8.95 6.94
CA PRO A 94 7.46 -9.65 8.20
C PRO A 94 6.05 -9.43 8.74
N TYR A 95 5.54 -8.21 8.62
CA TYR A 95 4.17 -7.87 9.00
C TYR A 95 3.14 -8.64 8.17
N ILE A 96 3.26 -8.65 6.83
CA ILE A 96 2.35 -9.38 5.94
C ILE A 96 2.35 -10.87 6.30
N ARG A 97 3.52 -11.48 6.49
CA ARG A 97 3.63 -12.90 6.84
C ARG A 97 2.97 -13.22 8.18
N ARG A 98 3.18 -12.38 9.19
CA ARG A 98 2.56 -12.52 10.51
C ARG A 98 1.03 -12.40 10.44
N CYS A 99 0.51 -11.43 9.71
CA CYS A 99 -0.92 -11.29 9.49
C CYS A 99 -1.50 -12.46 8.68
N ALA A 100 -0.79 -12.91 7.66
CA ALA A 100 -1.22 -14.05 6.83
C ALA A 100 -1.34 -15.33 7.67
N GLU A 101 -0.36 -15.61 8.51
CA GLU A 101 -0.38 -16.73 9.45
C GLU A 101 -1.56 -16.61 10.43
N ALA A 102 -1.72 -15.45 11.06
CA ALA A 102 -2.79 -15.22 12.04
C ALA A 102 -4.20 -15.33 11.44
N TRP A 103 -4.37 -15.00 10.17
CA TRP A 103 -5.66 -15.00 9.47
C TRP A 103 -5.89 -16.23 8.59
N GLY A 104 -4.92 -17.13 8.51
CA GLY A 104 -4.99 -18.31 7.62
C GLY A 104 -5.01 -17.95 6.14
N VAL A 105 -4.40 -16.84 5.74
CA VAL A 105 -4.36 -16.36 4.35
C VAL A 105 -3.14 -16.94 3.64
N SER A 106 -3.35 -17.63 2.53
CA SER A 106 -2.24 -17.99 1.63
C SER A 106 -1.72 -16.74 0.94
N VAL A 107 -0.49 -16.34 1.24
CA VAL A 107 0.16 -15.17 0.62
C VAL A 107 1.41 -15.58 -0.16
N ARG A 108 1.51 -15.10 -1.39
CA ARG A 108 2.70 -15.25 -2.22
C ARG A 108 3.47 -13.93 -2.24
N ILE A 109 4.73 -13.95 -1.82
CA ILE A 109 5.62 -12.80 -1.96
C ILE A 109 6.27 -12.84 -3.34
N VAL A 110 6.01 -11.79 -4.12
CA VAL A 110 6.53 -11.62 -5.48
C VAL A 110 7.63 -10.55 -5.45
N ARG A 111 8.77 -10.85 -6.06
CA ARG A 111 9.91 -9.92 -6.11
C ARG A 111 10.24 -9.56 -7.55
N PRO A 112 10.61 -8.29 -7.83
CA PRO A 112 11.07 -7.92 -9.15
C PRO A 112 12.38 -8.67 -9.48
N PRO A 113 12.59 -9.00 -10.76
CA PRO A 113 13.80 -9.71 -11.20
C PRO A 113 15.08 -8.86 -11.10
N ILE A 114 14.91 -7.54 -11.00
CA ILE A 114 15.99 -6.56 -10.86
C ILE A 114 15.71 -5.74 -9.61
N SER A 115 16.70 -5.61 -8.74
CA SER A 115 16.64 -4.73 -7.57
C SER A 115 16.45 -3.28 -8.01
N PRO A 116 15.35 -2.60 -7.61
CA PRO A 116 15.17 -1.17 -7.89
C PRO A 116 16.35 -0.32 -7.41
N ARG A 117 16.92 -0.68 -6.27
CA ARG A 117 18.09 -0.01 -5.69
C ARG A 117 19.33 -0.15 -6.57
N GLU A 118 19.64 -1.34 -7.05
CA GLU A 118 20.78 -1.58 -7.95
C GLU A 118 20.60 -0.80 -9.24
N TRP A 119 19.42 -0.89 -9.82
CA TRP A 119 19.10 -0.15 -11.03
C TRP A 119 19.28 1.37 -10.84
N MET A 120 18.82 1.93 -9.72
CA MET A 120 18.98 3.35 -9.42
C MET A 120 20.46 3.72 -9.28
N ARG A 121 21.25 2.92 -8.58
CA ARG A 121 22.69 3.15 -8.40
C ARG A 121 23.42 3.16 -9.74
N GLU A 122 23.12 2.22 -10.62
CA GLU A 122 23.76 2.11 -11.93
C GLU A 122 23.37 3.23 -12.90
N ASN A 123 22.19 3.81 -12.71
CA ASN A 123 21.65 4.83 -13.60
C ASN A 123 21.67 6.25 -13.01
N ALA A 124 22.04 6.42 -11.74
CA ALA A 124 22.09 7.73 -11.07
C ALA A 124 22.94 8.75 -11.83
N ALA A 125 24.13 8.37 -12.28
CA ALA A 125 25.04 9.22 -13.03
C ALA A 125 24.48 9.65 -14.40
N LYS A 126 23.65 8.83 -15.04
CA LYS A 126 23.03 9.12 -16.34
C LYS A 126 21.87 10.12 -16.22
N HIS A 127 21.27 10.22 -15.04
CA HIS A 127 20.07 11.02 -14.80
C HIS A 127 20.31 12.25 -13.93
N ALA A 128 21.54 12.49 -13.48
CA ALA A 128 21.91 13.66 -12.68
C ALA A 128 21.61 15.01 -13.39
N HIS A 129 21.52 15.02 -14.71
CA HIS A 129 21.25 16.23 -15.52
C HIS A 129 19.76 16.48 -15.83
N PHE A 130 18.84 15.55 -15.52
CA PHE A 130 17.44 15.60 -15.96
C PHE A 130 16.41 15.74 -14.81
N GLY A 131 16.61 16.59 -13.86
CA GLY A 131 15.62 16.83 -12.80
C GLY A 131 15.75 15.86 -11.60
N GLY A 132 16.76 15.01 -11.58
CA GLY A 132 17.12 14.18 -10.43
C GLY A 132 16.18 13.01 -10.21
N LEU A 133 15.95 12.69 -8.93
CA LEU A 133 15.14 11.55 -8.47
C LEU A 133 13.73 11.45 -9.05
N LEU A 134 13.09 12.58 -9.41
CA LEU A 134 11.75 12.61 -10.00
C LEU A 134 11.70 12.00 -11.41
N ASP A 135 12.71 12.26 -12.22
CA ASP A 135 12.78 11.71 -13.58
C ASP A 135 13.24 10.25 -13.57
N MET A 136 14.15 9.90 -12.67
CA MET A 136 14.50 8.50 -12.43
C MET A 136 13.29 7.66 -12.04
N HIS A 137 12.42 8.20 -11.19
CA HIS A 137 11.22 7.49 -10.78
C HIS A 137 10.26 7.23 -11.93
N SER A 138 10.06 8.18 -12.84
CA SER A 138 9.16 8.00 -13.99
C SER A 138 9.67 6.92 -14.95
N ARG A 139 10.99 6.89 -15.24
CA ARG A 139 11.63 5.89 -16.12
C ARG A 139 11.86 4.55 -15.43
N THR A 140 12.27 4.55 -14.18
CA THR A 140 12.36 3.31 -13.37
C THR A 140 11.01 2.66 -13.26
N SER A 141 9.94 3.46 -13.11
CA SER A 141 8.59 2.92 -13.02
C SER A 141 8.09 2.28 -14.31
N GLU A 142 8.56 2.67 -15.49
CA GLU A 142 8.17 2.01 -16.74
C GLU A 142 8.90 0.67 -16.92
N ILE A 143 10.20 0.64 -16.70
CA ILE A 143 11.00 -0.58 -16.84
C ILE A 143 10.71 -1.55 -15.68
N ALA A 144 10.66 -1.06 -14.46
CA ALA A 144 10.30 -1.85 -13.30
C ALA A 144 8.86 -2.34 -13.35
N ARG A 145 7.90 -1.54 -13.81
CA ARG A 145 6.52 -1.98 -14.01
C ARG A 145 6.38 -3.07 -15.05
N ALA A 146 7.09 -2.99 -16.17
CA ALA A 146 7.02 -4.02 -17.19
C ALA A 146 7.56 -5.35 -16.66
N ALA A 147 8.78 -5.33 -16.11
CA ALA A 147 9.40 -6.49 -15.48
C ALA A 147 8.62 -7.00 -14.26
N TRP A 148 8.02 -6.09 -13.52
CA TRP A 148 7.21 -6.35 -12.34
C TRP A 148 5.89 -7.05 -12.68
N TRP A 149 5.15 -6.55 -13.68
CA TRP A 149 3.93 -7.20 -14.12
C TRP A 149 4.22 -8.58 -14.73
N ASP A 150 5.31 -8.71 -15.49
CA ASP A 150 5.73 -10.01 -16.04
C ASP A 150 6.07 -11.01 -14.92
N THR A 151 6.69 -10.57 -13.83
CA THR A 151 6.97 -11.43 -12.66
C THR A 151 5.70 -11.80 -11.92
N ILE A 152 4.80 -10.84 -11.68
CA ILE A 152 3.49 -11.12 -11.07
C ILE A 152 2.72 -12.10 -11.93
N ASP A 153 2.69 -11.89 -13.23
CA ASP A 153 2.01 -12.79 -14.17
C ASP A 153 2.58 -14.19 -14.16
N ALA A 154 3.91 -14.32 -14.23
CA ALA A 154 4.56 -15.61 -14.21
C ALA A 154 4.31 -16.37 -12.90
N GLU A 155 4.26 -15.64 -11.78
CA GLU A 155 4.11 -16.24 -10.47
C GLU A 155 2.66 -16.41 -10.00
N THR A 156 1.73 -15.63 -10.55
CA THR A 156 0.32 -15.65 -10.14
C THR A 156 -0.64 -15.95 -11.29
N HIS A 157 -0.18 -16.58 -12.34
CA HIS A 157 -0.89 -16.81 -13.60
C HIS A 157 -2.19 -17.63 -13.51
N ALA A 158 -2.57 -18.08 -12.33
CA ALA A 158 -3.76 -18.89 -12.14
C ALA A 158 -5.04 -18.09 -11.84
N PHE A 159 -5.00 -16.74 -11.70
CA PHE A 159 -6.19 -15.97 -11.35
C PHE A 159 -6.91 -15.35 -12.57
N GLU A 160 -8.23 -15.27 -12.50
CA GLU A 160 -9.10 -14.62 -13.48
C GLU A 160 -9.51 -13.21 -13.08
N GLY A 161 -9.31 -12.86 -11.80
CA GLY A 161 -9.58 -11.53 -11.27
C GLY A 161 -8.79 -11.22 -10.02
N TYR A 162 -8.65 -9.92 -9.73
CA TYR A 162 -8.02 -9.50 -8.48
C TYR A 162 -8.80 -8.38 -7.79
N PHE A 163 -8.72 -8.41 -6.47
CA PHE A 163 -9.16 -7.33 -5.60
C PHE A 163 -8.00 -6.41 -5.28
N ASP A 164 -8.24 -5.10 -5.26
CA ASP A 164 -7.31 -4.13 -4.70
C ASP A 164 -7.99 -3.14 -3.74
N GLY A 165 -7.19 -2.54 -2.86
CA GLY A 165 -7.62 -1.60 -1.84
C GLY A 165 -7.72 -0.15 -2.33
N LEU A 166 -7.84 0.11 -3.63
CA LEU A 166 -7.86 1.46 -4.17
C LEU A 166 -9.09 2.25 -3.73
N CYS A 167 -8.85 3.41 -3.11
CA CYS A 167 -9.87 4.36 -2.70
C CYS A 167 -9.97 5.54 -3.68
N SER A 168 -11.18 5.91 -4.07
CA SER A 168 -11.43 6.97 -5.07
C SER A 168 -11.00 8.35 -4.60
N HIS A 169 -10.97 8.62 -3.28
CA HIS A 169 -10.58 9.92 -2.73
C HIS A 169 -9.10 10.25 -2.95
N GLU A 170 -8.25 9.25 -3.14
CA GLU A 170 -6.80 9.44 -3.21
C GLU A 170 -6.32 10.14 -4.48
N SER A 171 -7.06 10.07 -5.58
CA SER A 171 -6.71 10.80 -6.79
C SER A 171 -7.91 11.10 -7.71
N ARG A 172 -7.76 12.19 -8.51
CA ARG A 172 -8.74 12.53 -9.55
C ARG A 172 -8.85 11.42 -10.60
N ALA A 173 -7.73 10.80 -10.97
CA ALA A 173 -7.71 9.73 -11.95
C ALA A 173 -8.50 8.50 -11.48
N ARG A 174 -8.39 8.13 -10.19
CA ARG A 174 -9.18 7.02 -9.62
C ARG A 174 -10.67 7.33 -9.59
N ARG A 175 -11.06 8.56 -9.24
CA ARG A 175 -12.47 9.00 -9.30
C ARG A 175 -13.04 8.92 -10.71
N LEU A 176 -12.27 9.37 -11.70
CA LEU A 176 -12.68 9.32 -13.11
C LEU A 176 -12.80 7.88 -13.62
N ASN A 177 -11.82 7.03 -13.32
CA ASN A 177 -11.85 5.62 -13.71
C ASN A 177 -13.09 4.92 -13.14
N ARG A 178 -13.41 5.16 -11.87
CA ARG A 178 -14.63 4.66 -11.24
C ARG A 178 -15.90 5.14 -11.96
N ALA A 179 -15.98 6.45 -12.25
CA ALA A 179 -17.16 7.01 -12.93
C ALA A 179 -17.40 6.39 -14.32
N LEU A 180 -16.33 6.02 -15.02
CA LEU A 180 -16.39 5.44 -16.36
C LEU A 180 -16.61 3.93 -16.37
N ARG A 181 -16.04 3.19 -15.41
CA ARG A 181 -15.98 1.71 -15.45
C ARG A 181 -16.74 1.02 -14.31
N GLY A 182 -17.14 1.78 -13.29
CA GLY A 182 -17.67 1.19 -12.05
C GLY A 182 -16.57 0.63 -11.14
N ASN A 183 -16.95 -0.26 -10.25
CA ASN A 183 -16.06 -0.83 -9.22
C ASN A 183 -15.74 -2.30 -9.44
N LEU A 184 -16.42 -2.94 -10.37
CA LEU A 184 -16.19 -4.29 -10.87
C LEU A 184 -16.24 -4.23 -12.39
N TYR A 185 -15.11 -4.50 -13.04
CA TYR A 185 -14.99 -4.40 -14.49
C TYR A 185 -13.90 -5.30 -15.05
N ARG A 186 -13.97 -5.54 -16.35
CA ARG A 186 -12.88 -6.22 -17.08
C ARG A 186 -11.86 -5.21 -17.56
N LYS A 187 -10.60 -5.58 -17.44
CA LYS A 187 -9.44 -4.78 -17.85
C LYS A 187 -8.58 -5.60 -18.79
N SER A 188 -8.14 -4.98 -19.87
CA SER A 188 -7.12 -5.58 -20.73
C SER A 188 -5.85 -5.84 -19.94
N HIS A 189 -5.39 -7.07 -20.01
CA HIS A 189 -4.17 -7.53 -19.37
C HIS A 189 -3.13 -7.86 -20.44
N ARG A 190 -1.86 -7.55 -20.17
CA ARG A 190 -0.79 -7.63 -21.17
C ARG A 190 -0.62 -9.04 -21.76
N THR A 191 -0.74 -10.07 -20.93
CA THR A 191 -0.42 -11.45 -21.30
C THR A 191 -1.62 -12.40 -21.31
N ARG A 192 -2.78 -11.99 -20.75
CA ARG A 192 -3.94 -12.87 -20.51
C ARG A 192 -5.24 -12.43 -21.17
N GLY A 193 -5.20 -11.43 -22.07
CA GLY A 193 -6.41 -10.87 -22.63
C GLY A 193 -7.10 -9.94 -21.64
N GLU A 194 -8.25 -10.33 -21.11
CA GLU A 194 -8.98 -9.52 -20.12
C GLU A 194 -9.10 -10.26 -18.78
N ILE A 195 -8.89 -9.54 -17.69
CA ILE A 195 -9.08 -10.01 -16.32
C ILE A 195 -10.07 -9.12 -15.58
N TRP A 196 -10.72 -9.68 -14.57
CA TRP A 196 -11.60 -8.93 -13.69
C TRP A 196 -10.81 -8.11 -12.67
N VAL A 197 -11.31 -6.91 -12.37
CA VAL A 197 -10.78 -6.03 -11.32
C VAL A 197 -11.93 -5.56 -10.46
N ALA A 198 -11.77 -5.68 -9.14
CA ALA A 198 -12.74 -5.21 -8.16
C ALA A 198 -12.09 -4.29 -7.13
N HIS A 199 -12.77 -3.18 -6.83
CA HIS A 199 -12.35 -2.18 -5.84
C HIS A 199 -13.38 -2.06 -4.71
N PRO A 200 -13.42 -3.00 -3.75
CA PRO A 200 -14.45 -3.01 -2.71
C PRO A 200 -14.43 -1.79 -1.79
N LEU A 201 -13.24 -1.18 -1.60
CA LEU A 201 -13.06 0.01 -0.74
C LEU A 201 -13.14 1.34 -1.50
N HIS A 202 -13.65 1.35 -2.72
CA HIS A 202 -13.61 2.51 -3.62
C HIS A 202 -14.20 3.81 -3.05
N ASP A 203 -15.25 3.75 -2.23
CA ASP A 203 -15.92 4.90 -1.61
C ASP A 203 -15.53 5.12 -0.15
N TRP A 204 -14.58 4.33 0.34
CA TRP A 204 -14.08 4.49 1.69
C TRP A 204 -13.16 5.71 1.80
N SER A 205 -13.34 6.46 2.88
CA SER A 205 -12.41 7.49 3.32
C SER A 205 -11.35 6.88 4.24
N PRO A 206 -10.26 7.61 4.55
CA PRO A 206 -9.31 7.16 5.56
C PRO A 206 -9.97 6.85 6.91
N HIS A 207 -10.97 7.64 7.32
CA HIS A 207 -11.73 7.37 8.54
C HIS A 207 -12.46 6.02 8.50
N ASP A 208 -12.95 5.60 7.33
CA ASP A 208 -13.58 4.29 7.18
C ASP A 208 -12.57 3.16 7.34
N VAL A 209 -11.39 3.31 6.75
CA VAL A 209 -10.31 2.32 6.83
C VAL A 209 -9.81 2.16 8.27
N TYR A 210 -9.47 3.25 8.94
CA TYR A 210 -9.06 3.22 10.35
C TYR A 210 -10.21 2.80 11.27
N GLY A 211 -11.45 3.23 10.98
CA GLY A 211 -12.63 2.82 11.72
C GLY A 211 -12.83 1.31 11.69
N TYR A 212 -12.71 0.72 10.51
CA TYR A 212 -12.79 -0.73 10.34
C TYR A 212 -11.64 -1.44 11.08
N ALA A 213 -10.40 -0.97 10.91
CA ALA A 213 -9.24 -1.57 11.54
C ALA A 213 -9.38 -1.59 13.07
N VAL A 214 -9.71 -0.45 13.68
CA VAL A 214 -9.89 -0.35 15.15
C VAL A 214 -11.07 -1.19 15.64
N ALA A 215 -12.19 -1.21 14.92
CA ALA A 215 -13.38 -1.95 15.33
C ALA A 215 -13.18 -3.47 15.29
N ASN A 216 -12.32 -3.96 14.40
CA ASN A 216 -12.05 -5.39 14.20
C ASN A 216 -10.71 -5.85 14.75
N GLY A 217 -9.98 -5.00 15.48
CA GLY A 217 -8.67 -5.33 16.06
C GLY A 217 -7.59 -5.62 15.01
N VAL A 218 -7.71 -5.03 13.80
CA VAL A 218 -6.72 -5.18 12.73
C VAL A 218 -5.50 -4.33 13.08
N GLU A 219 -4.39 -4.98 13.39
CA GLU A 219 -3.11 -4.29 13.54
C GLU A 219 -2.66 -3.76 12.17
N LEU A 220 -2.30 -2.48 12.10
CA LEU A 220 -1.70 -1.87 10.92
C LEU A 220 -0.18 -1.81 11.05
N LEU A 221 0.52 -1.66 9.92
CA LEU A 221 1.98 -1.48 9.92
C LEU A 221 2.42 -0.41 10.93
N PRO A 222 3.52 -0.61 11.68
CA PRO A 222 4.02 0.34 12.67
C PRO A 222 4.24 1.74 12.12
N LEU A 223 4.58 1.89 10.86
CA LEU A 223 4.76 3.18 10.19
C LEU A 223 3.55 4.11 10.34
N TYR A 224 2.32 3.58 10.43
CA TYR A 224 1.10 4.40 10.59
C TYR A 224 0.99 5.06 11.97
N LYS A 225 1.82 4.66 12.92
CA LYS A 225 1.94 5.31 14.23
C LYS A 225 2.93 6.48 14.25
N CYS A 226 3.68 6.71 13.16
CA CYS A 226 4.68 7.76 13.04
C CYS A 226 4.03 9.11 12.69
N VAL A 227 3.29 9.69 13.61
CA VAL A 227 2.35 10.80 13.33
C VAL A 227 2.76 12.17 13.89
N ALA A 228 3.72 12.23 14.82
CA ALA A 228 4.09 13.48 15.50
C ALA A 228 4.66 14.57 14.57
N LEU A 229 5.33 14.19 13.47
CA LEU A 229 5.81 15.13 12.46
C LEU A 229 4.79 15.42 11.34
N LEU A 230 3.63 14.81 11.38
CA LEU A 230 2.60 15.03 10.38
C LEU A 230 1.66 16.12 10.86
N HIS A 231 1.25 17.02 9.96
CA HIS A 231 0.15 17.91 10.27
C HIS A 231 -1.11 17.07 10.57
N ARG A 232 -1.92 17.52 11.52
CA ARG A 232 -3.10 16.80 12.04
C ARG A 232 -4.07 16.25 10.98
N GLU A 233 -3.99 16.75 9.76
CA GLU A 233 -4.86 16.35 8.65
C GLU A 233 -4.23 15.30 7.72
N GLU A 234 -2.98 14.84 7.95
CA GLU A 234 -2.21 14.04 7.00
C GLU A 234 -1.78 12.61 7.42
N PRO A 235 -2.20 12.02 8.58
CA PRO A 235 -1.77 10.66 8.92
C PRO A 235 -2.18 9.60 7.88
N TRP A 236 -3.23 9.86 7.10
CA TRP A 236 -3.69 9.01 6.01
C TRP A 236 -2.86 9.06 4.74
N ARG A 237 -1.89 9.98 4.63
CA ARG A 237 -0.99 10.06 3.49
C ARG A 237 0.24 9.18 3.64
N LEU A 238 0.47 8.60 4.82
CA LEU A 238 1.52 7.61 5.01
C LEU A 238 1.25 6.41 4.09
N ARG A 239 2.25 6.06 3.30
CA ARG A 239 2.22 4.95 2.35
C ARG A 239 3.36 4.02 2.63
N GLU A 240 3.20 2.79 2.27
CA GLU A 240 4.21 1.77 2.40
C GLU A 240 5.44 2.04 1.52
N GLU A 241 5.25 2.64 0.36
CA GLU A 241 6.33 3.06 -0.54
C GLU A 241 6.89 4.42 -0.09
N TRP A 242 7.83 4.41 0.83
CA TRP A 242 8.33 5.60 1.52
C TRP A 242 9.19 6.55 0.70
N TRP A 243 9.83 6.07 -0.34
CA TRP A 243 10.85 6.84 -1.08
C TRP A 243 10.40 7.30 -2.45
N VAL A 244 9.18 6.94 -2.86
CA VAL A 244 8.62 7.35 -4.13
C VAL A 244 8.37 8.86 -4.12
N PRO A 245 9.14 9.67 -4.88
CA PRO A 245 8.88 11.08 -5.00
C PRO A 245 7.45 11.33 -5.50
N GLY A 246 6.69 12.15 -4.80
CA GLY A 246 5.28 12.43 -5.12
C GLY A 246 4.26 11.62 -4.34
N ALA A 247 4.60 10.47 -3.75
CA ALA A 247 3.67 9.73 -2.90
C ALA A 247 3.42 10.45 -1.56
N MET A 248 4.44 11.11 -1.01
CA MET A 248 4.35 11.93 0.21
C MET A 248 4.86 13.36 0.01
N GLY A 249 4.98 13.82 -1.23
CA GLY A 249 5.57 15.11 -1.53
C GLY A 249 6.99 15.20 -0.98
N ALA A 250 7.98 14.78 -1.75
CA ALA A 250 9.42 14.92 -1.41
C ALA A 250 9.80 16.36 -0.99
N ILE A 251 8.86 17.29 -1.13
CA ILE A 251 8.97 18.72 -0.85
C ILE A 251 8.57 19.04 0.60
N HIS A 252 7.88 18.17 1.34
CA HIS A 252 7.23 18.50 2.62
C HIS A 252 7.71 17.66 3.82
N GLY A 253 9.03 17.51 3.98
CA GLY A 253 9.54 16.95 5.24
C GLY A 253 9.66 15.44 5.29
N GLN A 254 9.51 14.73 4.16
CA GLN A 254 9.68 13.28 4.09
C GLN A 254 11.04 12.82 4.60
N TYR A 255 12.10 13.56 4.29
CA TYR A 255 13.45 13.25 4.78
C TYR A 255 13.59 13.49 6.28
N ALA A 256 12.94 14.54 6.82
CA ALA A 256 12.89 14.78 8.25
C ALA A 256 12.13 13.68 8.97
N TRP A 257 11.02 13.24 8.40
CA TRP A 257 10.22 12.10 8.89
C TRP A 257 11.05 10.80 8.88
N LEU A 258 11.71 10.48 7.77
CA LEU A 258 12.54 9.29 7.64
C LEU A 258 13.73 9.31 8.61
N ARG A 259 14.39 10.45 8.74
CA ARG A 259 15.51 10.65 9.67
C ARG A 259 15.09 10.45 11.12
N ARG A 260 13.89 10.89 11.49
CA ARG A 260 13.36 10.73 12.84
C ARG A 260 13.00 9.28 13.15
N TYR A 261 12.19 8.66 12.28
CA TYR A 261 11.59 7.37 12.58
C TYR A 261 12.43 6.17 12.12
N TYR A 262 13.18 6.33 11.05
CA TYR A 262 14.01 5.28 10.45
C TYR A 262 15.45 5.76 10.22
N PRO A 263 16.20 6.11 11.27
CA PRO A 263 17.54 6.73 11.12
C PRO A 263 18.55 5.83 10.41
N SER A 264 18.40 4.52 10.51
CA SER A 264 19.30 3.60 9.79
C SER A 264 18.98 3.52 8.31
N LEU A 265 17.70 3.53 7.95
CA LEU A 265 17.26 3.60 6.56
C LEU A 265 17.65 4.93 5.93
N TRP A 266 17.54 6.03 6.68
CA TRP A 266 18.04 7.34 6.29
C TRP A 266 19.56 7.34 6.00
N ARG A 267 20.37 6.71 6.86
CA ARG A 267 21.81 6.57 6.62
C ARG A 267 22.11 5.80 5.35
N GLN A 268 21.43 4.66 5.14
CA GLN A 268 21.59 3.89 3.92
C GLN A 268 21.20 4.69 2.69
N LEU A 269 20.09 5.43 2.72
CA LEU A 269 19.64 6.27 1.62
C LEU A 269 20.68 7.32 1.24
N ARG A 270 21.33 7.94 2.23
CA ARG A 270 22.41 8.91 2.01
C ARG A 270 23.66 8.30 1.38
N GLU A 271 23.97 7.06 1.67
CA GLU A 271 25.07 6.32 1.05
C GLU A 271 24.79 6.03 -0.43
N TRP A 272 23.53 5.78 -0.77
CA TRP A 272 23.14 5.49 -2.14
C TRP A 272 22.94 6.71 -2.99
N LEU A 273 22.42 7.78 -2.40
CA LEU A 273 22.03 9.03 -3.04
C LEU A 273 22.63 10.23 -2.27
N PRO A 274 23.94 10.48 -2.40
CA PRO A 274 24.62 11.56 -1.66
C PRO A 274 24.02 12.95 -1.90
N GLU A 275 23.40 13.16 -3.06
CA GLU A 275 22.76 14.42 -3.46
C GLU A 275 21.56 14.80 -2.57
N ILE A 276 20.96 13.84 -1.89
CA ILE A 276 19.85 14.09 -0.94
C ILE A 276 20.31 14.96 0.23
N THR A 277 21.59 14.89 0.59
CA THR A 277 22.15 15.67 1.70
C THR A 277 22.20 17.17 1.42
N GLN A 278 22.15 17.57 0.14
CA GLN A 278 22.19 18.99 -0.27
C GLN A 278 20.81 19.65 -0.23
N ARG A 279 19.73 18.85 -0.03
CA ARG A 279 18.34 19.31 -0.06
C ARG A 279 17.61 19.14 1.29
N SER A 280 18.30 18.68 2.33
CA SER A 280 17.75 18.42 3.67
C SER A 280 18.05 19.54 4.66
#